data_be68b531d95f00e1ac1dfbe77526c6f0
#
_entry.id   be68b531d95f00e1ac1dfbe77526c6f0
#
_cell.length_a   1.000
_cell.length_b   1.000
_cell.length_c   1.000
_cell.angle_alpha   90.00
_cell.angle_beta   90.00
_cell.angle_gamma   90.00
#
_symmetry.space_group_name_H-M   'P 1'
#
loop_
_entity.id
_entity.type
_entity.pdbx_description
1 polymer ?
#
loop_
_entity_poly.entity_id
_entity_poly.type
_entity_poly.pdbx_seq_one_letter_code
_entity_poly.pdbx_strand_id
1 'polypeptide(L)'
;MREGDLIESLARIHGNHPYLADAEIIPQGVGYELVSVDSFSEQEDFLTGLSPRQIGRQMAYDACADILACGAKPKFLLQAWNYDDHHPLDYYEGIARGIQEVLEYYGASCIGGDIGSASEWSWTATIIGYAERPVMRRASARLPFDLYATGFFGEANAAVFCGKPLPPAQLRAPVPPEALFATDSSGGFIDALENFRRVNSGLELEVDVASLLSPNATRILPPKADSGWTLVGGVGEYELLFAVPCGTTVANVLKIGEGRFVDSNENTIRLHLPDGRHGILRNPPPDYRSISQKEWLHSTATYWSSLTTNF
;
A
#
# COMPACT_ATOMS: atom_id res chain seq x y z
N MET A 1 -4.16 20.20 -9.16
CA MET A 1 -4.51 20.05 -7.71
C MET A 1 -3.84 18.77 -7.27
N ARG A 2 -3.13 18.77 -6.18
CA ARG A 2 -2.52 17.52 -5.67
C ARG A 2 -3.55 16.78 -4.82
N GLU A 3 -3.54 15.46 -4.85
CA GLU A 3 -4.43 14.62 -4.05
C GLU A 3 -4.39 14.98 -2.56
N GLY A 4 -3.20 15.10 -1.98
CA GLY A 4 -3.04 15.47 -0.58
C GLY A 4 -3.68 16.82 -0.20
N ASP A 5 -3.67 17.82 -1.10
CA ASP A 5 -4.33 19.10 -0.85
C ASP A 5 -5.86 18.93 -0.73
N LEU A 6 -6.43 18.03 -1.54
CA LEU A 6 -7.87 17.70 -1.49
C LEU A 6 -8.21 16.94 -0.21
N ILE A 7 -7.43 15.91 0.13
CA ILE A 7 -7.62 15.12 1.37
C ILE A 7 -7.61 16.03 2.58
N GLU A 8 -6.61 16.90 2.72
CA GLU A 8 -6.52 17.85 3.85
C GLU A 8 -7.67 18.86 3.88
N SER A 9 -8.14 19.29 2.71
CA SER A 9 -9.28 20.20 2.62
C SER A 9 -10.57 19.53 3.08
N LEU A 10 -10.84 18.30 2.62
CA LEU A 10 -12.02 17.53 3.00
C LEU A 10 -11.98 17.15 4.48
N ALA A 11 -10.82 16.69 4.97
CA ALA A 11 -10.63 16.38 6.38
C ALA A 11 -10.93 17.55 7.29
N ARG A 12 -10.51 18.76 6.91
CA ARG A 12 -10.81 19.99 7.66
C ARG A 12 -12.31 20.31 7.69
N ILE A 13 -13.01 20.08 6.57
CA ILE A 13 -14.47 20.31 6.46
C ILE A 13 -15.24 19.31 7.32
N HIS A 14 -14.83 18.04 7.28
CA HIS A 14 -15.52 16.95 7.98
C HIS A 14 -15.04 16.74 9.41
N GLY A 15 -13.94 17.37 9.83
CA GLY A 15 -13.40 17.26 11.19
C GLY A 15 -12.76 15.89 11.49
N ASN A 16 -12.33 15.15 10.45
CA ASN A 16 -11.61 13.88 10.61
C ASN A 16 -10.08 14.06 10.56
N HIS A 17 -9.34 13.01 10.88
CA HIS A 17 -7.88 12.98 10.90
C HIS A 17 -7.38 11.93 9.92
N PRO A 18 -7.23 12.26 8.61
CA PRO A 18 -6.65 11.36 7.64
C PRO A 18 -5.20 11.04 8.07
N TYR A 19 -4.63 9.97 7.69
CA TYR A 19 -3.25 9.55 7.96
C TYR A 19 -2.96 8.83 9.28
N LEU A 20 -3.88 8.78 10.25
CA LEU A 20 -3.61 8.08 11.52
C LEU A 20 -3.63 6.56 11.38
N ALA A 21 -4.46 6.03 10.51
CA ALA A 21 -4.61 4.62 10.18
C ALA A 21 -4.97 4.48 8.70
N ASP A 22 -4.91 3.27 8.16
CA ASP A 22 -5.32 2.98 6.78
C ASP A 22 -6.84 2.87 6.66
N ALA A 23 -7.53 2.45 7.71
CA ALA A 23 -8.99 2.36 7.77
C ALA A 23 -9.57 3.29 8.84
N GLU A 24 -10.83 3.67 8.68
CA GLU A 24 -11.59 4.34 9.72
C GLU A 24 -11.92 3.37 10.86
N ILE A 25 -11.69 3.80 12.10
CA ILE A 25 -11.80 2.98 13.31
C ILE A 25 -12.97 3.43 14.15
N ILE A 26 -14.02 2.61 14.21
CA ILE A 26 -15.28 2.91 14.87
C ILE A 26 -15.41 2.04 16.14
N PRO A 27 -15.46 2.62 17.35
CA PRO A 27 -15.65 1.84 18.58
C PRO A 27 -16.97 1.07 18.57
N GLN A 28 -16.92 -0.25 18.88
CA GLN A 28 -18.06 -1.15 18.93
C GLN A 28 -18.01 -2.05 20.17
N GLY A 29 -18.70 -1.67 21.23
CA GLY A 29 -18.80 -2.50 22.44
C GLY A 29 -17.42 -2.94 22.98
N VAL A 30 -17.02 -4.18 22.71
CA VAL A 30 -15.75 -4.77 23.20
C VAL A 30 -14.60 -4.65 22.18
N GLY A 31 -14.80 -4.00 21.05
CA GLY A 31 -13.74 -3.87 20.03
C GLY A 31 -14.04 -2.75 19.06
N TYR A 32 -13.57 -2.89 17.84
CA TYR A 32 -13.64 -1.85 16.84
C TYR A 32 -14.08 -2.44 15.50
N GLU A 33 -14.99 -1.77 14.85
CA GLU A 33 -15.28 -1.95 13.44
C GLU A 33 -14.33 -1.09 12.62
N LEU A 34 -13.77 -1.66 11.58
CA LEU A 34 -12.88 -0.97 10.66
C LEU A 34 -13.56 -0.87 9.32
N VAL A 35 -13.52 0.31 8.72
CA VAL A 35 -14.15 0.59 7.43
C VAL A 35 -13.15 1.30 6.52
N SER A 36 -12.97 0.77 5.32
CA SER A 36 -12.18 1.40 4.26
C SER A 36 -13.02 1.53 2.99
N VAL A 37 -12.71 2.51 2.16
CA VAL A 37 -13.34 2.73 0.86
C VAL A 37 -12.27 2.97 -0.18
N ASP A 38 -12.26 2.14 -1.23
CA ASP A 38 -11.38 2.24 -2.37
C ASP A 38 -12.13 2.29 -3.68
N SER A 39 -11.54 2.97 -4.67
CA SER A 39 -12.09 3.08 -6.02
C SER A 39 -11.04 2.71 -7.05
N PHE A 40 -11.44 1.98 -8.07
CA PHE A 40 -10.57 1.44 -9.12
C PHE A 40 -11.16 1.69 -10.51
N SER A 41 -10.26 1.92 -11.47
CA SER A 41 -10.55 1.94 -12.89
C SER A 41 -9.41 1.29 -13.68
N GLU A 42 -9.64 0.92 -14.94
CA GLU A 42 -8.62 0.23 -15.73
C GLU A 42 -7.37 1.08 -15.97
N GLN A 43 -7.55 2.39 -16.18
CA GLN A 43 -6.46 3.29 -16.54
C GLN A 43 -5.66 3.74 -15.32
N GLU A 44 -6.34 4.12 -14.25
CA GLU A 44 -5.69 4.66 -13.04
C GLU A 44 -4.85 3.61 -12.33
N ASP A 45 -5.35 2.36 -12.26
CA ASP A 45 -4.75 1.29 -11.48
C ASP A 45 -3.85 0.34 -12.28
N PHE A 46 -3.50 0.72 -13.52
CA PHE A 46 -2.59 -0.05 -14.39
C PHE A 46 -3.04 -1.50 -14.65
N LEU A 47 -4.35 -1.74 -14.72
CA LEU A 47 -4.94 -3.08 -14.85
C LEU A 47 -4.88 -3.62 -16.28
N THR A 48 -4.48 -2.79 -17.24
CA THR A 48 -4.38 -3.14 -18.67
C THR A 48 -3.50 -4.38 -18.88
N GLY A 49 -4.01 -5.32 -19.66
CA GLY A 49 -3.29 -6.58 -19.97
C GLY A 49 -3.53 -7.72 -18.97
N LEU A 50 -4.25 -7.48 -17.88
CA LEU A 50 -4.76 -8.52 -17.01
C LEU A 50 -6.05 -9.13 -17.59
N SER A 51 -6.30 -10.41 -17.33
CA SER A 51 -7.60 -11.00 -17.58
C SER A 51 -8.64 -10.45 -16.59
N PRO A 52 -9.95 -10.41 -16.94
CA PRO A 52 -10.98 -9.89 -16.03
C PRO A 52 -10.95 -10.52 -14.64
N ARG A 53 -10.69 -11.81 -14.55
CA ARG A 53 -10.54 -12.53 -13.26
C ARG A 53 -9.32 -12.04 -12.45
N GLN A 54 -8.20 -11.73 -13.13
CA GLN A 54 -7.03 -11.17 -12.46
C GLN A 54 -7.28 -9.74 -11.99
N ILE A 55 -7.98 -8.92 -12.80
CA ILE A 55 -8.43 -7.59 -12.41
C ILE A 55 -9.23 -7.67 -11.11
N GLY A 56 -10.26 -8.51 -11.05
CA GLY A 56 -11.08 -8.67 -9.86
C GLY A 56 -10.29 -9.13 -8.62
N ARG A 57 -9.34 -10.04 -8.80
CA ARG A 57 -8.45 -10.46 -7.70
C ARG A 57 -7.57 -9.33 -7.21
N GLN A 58 -6.99 -8.54 -8.13
CA GLN A 58 -6.14 -7.41 -7.78
C GLN A 58 -6.94 -6.39 -6.98
N MET A 59 -8.00 -5.83 -7.56
CA MET A 59 -8.83 -4.79 -6.93
C MET A 59 -9.38 -5.22 -5.56
N ALA A 60 -9.87 -6.47 -5.45
CA ALA A 60 -10.43 -6.94 -4.19
C ALA A 60 -9.37 -7.12 -3.10
N TYR A 61 -8.14 -7.52 -3.46
CA TYR A 61 -7.04 -7.59 -2.52
C TYR A 61 -6.60 -6.18 -2.09
N ASP A 62 -6.42 -5.28 -3.05
CA ASP A 62 -6.00 -3.90 -2.82
C ASP A 62 -6.98 -3.20 -1.86
N ALA A 63 -8.29 -3.31 -2.11
CA ALA A 63 -9.32 -2.78 -1.21
C ALA A 63 -9.31 -3.43 0.20
N CYS A 64 -8.84 -4.66 0.33
CA CYS A 64 -8.71 -5.31 1.63
C CYS A 64 -7.44 -4.89 2.39
N ALA A 65 -6.43 -4.35 1.71
CA ALA A 65 -5.10 -4.10 2.28
C ALA A 65 -5.15 -3.16 3.48
N ASP A 66 -5.98 -2.11 3.45
CA ASP A 66 -6.20 -1.19 4.56
C ASP A 66 -6.68 -1.90 5.84
N ILE A 67 -7.66 -2.79 5.68
CA ILE A 67 -8.22 -3.56 6.81
C ILE A 67 -7.16 -4.52 7.36
N LEU A 68 -6.39 -5.15 6.48
CA LEU A 68 -5.30 -6.07 6.85
C LEU A 68 -4.17 -5.32 7.56
N ALA A 69 -3.80 -4.12 7.10
CA ALA A 69 -2.81 -3.26 7.74
C ALA A 69 -3.24 -2.84 9.15
N CYS A 70 -4.54 -2.64 9.35
CA CYS A 70 -5.10 -2.36 10.67
C CYS A 70 -5.26 -3.61 11.57
N GLY A 71 -4.74 -4.77 11.17
CA GLY A 71 -4.76 -6.00 11.97
C GLY A 71 -6.08 -6.75 11.98
N ALA A 72 -7.00 -6.42 11.08
CA ALA A 72 -8.31 -7.05 10.98
C ALA A 72 -8.42 -7.92 9.72
N LYS A 73 -9.35 -8.88 9.74
CA LYS A 73 -9.79 -9.61 8.55
C LYS A 73 -10.99 -8.91 7.92
N PRO A 74 -11.03 -8.78 6.60
CA PRO A 74 -12.25 -8.40 5.89
C PRO A 74 -13.40 -9.34 6.26
N LYS A 75 -14.59 -8.80 6.47
CA LYS A 75 -15.79 -9.55 6.83
C LYS A 75 -16.94 -9.30 5.86
N PHE A 76 -17.12 -8.05 5.48
CA PHE A 76 -18.15 -7.66 4.53
C PHE A 76 -17.59 -6.73 3.48
N LEU A 77 -18.15 -6.82 2.29
CA LEU A 77 -17.93 -5.92 1.17
C LEU A 77 -19.27 -5.38 0.68
N LEU A 78 -19.36 -4.05 0.54
CA LEU A 78 -20.35 -3.38 -0.30
C LEU A 78 -19.63 -2.80 -1.51
N GLN A 79 -20.31 -2.73 -2.65
CA GLN A 79 -19.68 -2.25 -3.87
C GLN A 79 -20.60 -1.33 -4.67
N ALA A 80 -19.99 -0.43 -5.43
CA ALA A 80 -20.67 0.33 -6.46
C ALA A 80 -19.94 0.11 -7.79
N TRP A 81 -20.70 -0.14 -8.86
CA TRP A 81 -20.21 -0.30 -10.21
C TRP A 81 -20.70 0.82 -11.09
N ASN A 82 -19.80 1.38 -11.90
CA ASN A 82 -20.19 2.06 -13.11
C ASN A 82 -19.69 1.19 -14.28
N TYR A 83 -20.60 0.62 -15.04
CA TYR A 83 -20.22 -0.12 -16.25
C TYR A 83 -20.16 0.79 -17.46
N ASP A 84 -19.35 0.46 -18.45
CA ASP A 84 -19.32 1.06 -19.76
C ASP A 84 -20.02 0.16 -20.80
N ASP A 85 -20.22 0.66 -22.01
CA ASP A 85 -20.82 -0.07 -23.12
C ASP A 85 -19.78 -0.74 -24.03
N HIS A 86 -18.50 -0.67 -23.69
CA HIS A 86 -17.39 -1.22 -24.48
C HIS A 86 -17.09 -2.66 -24.11
N HIS A 87 -17.38 -3.07 -22.88
CA HIS A 87 -17.12 -4.41 -22.39
C HIS A 87 -18.39 -5.27 -22.33
N PRO A 88 -18.34 -6.54 -22.77
CA PRO A 88 -19.47 -7.45 -22.69
C PRO A 88 -19.71 -7.95 -21.26
N LEU A 89 -20.89 -8.52 -21.01
CA LEU A 89 -21.28 -9.00 -19.68
C LEU A 89 -20.28 -9.99 -19.05
N ASP A 90 -19.71 -10.89 -19.85
CA ASP A 90 -18.76 -11.91 -19.38
C ASP A 90 -17.44 -11.29 -18.89
N TYR A 91 -17.08 -10.09 -19.33
CA TYR A 91 -15.97 -9.31 -18.81
C TYR A 91 -16.23 -8.97 -17.32
N TYR A 92 -17.38 -8.38 -17.01
CA TYR A 92 -17.77 -8.02 -15.64
C TYR A 92 -17.99 -9.26 -14.76
N GLU A 93 -18.55 -10.32 -15.30
CA GLU A 93 -18.65 -11.62 -14.60
C GLU A 93 -17.26 -12.18 -14.25
N GLY A 94 -16.31 -12.03 -15.16
CA GLY A 94 -14.91 -12.41 -14.91
C GLY A 94 -14.31 -11.66 -13.73
N ILE A 95 -14.49 -10.34 -13.68
CA ILE A 95 -14.04 -9.50 -12.57
C ILE A 95 -14.74 -9.93 -11.27
N ALA A 96 -16.05 -10.07 -11.28
CA ALA A 96 -16.82 -10.49 -10.10
C ALA A 96 -16.36 -11.84 -9.53
N ARG A 97 -16.00 -12.81 -10.40
CA ARG A 97 -15.41 -14.09 -9.97
C ARG A 97 -14.05 -13.90 -9.29
N GLY A 98 -13.20 -13.01 -9.81
CA GLY A 98 -11.93 -12.67 -9.18
C GLY A 98 -12.10 -12.05 -7.79
N ILE A 99 -13.06 -11.12 -7.65
CA ILE A 99 -13.43 -10.53 -6.36
C ILE A 99 -13.90 -11.62 -5.38
N GLN A 100 -14.79 -12.51 -5.83
CA GLN A 100 -15.33 -13.58 -5.00
C GLN A 100 -14.25 -14.51 -4.46
N GLU A 101 -13.21 -14.82 -5.23
CA GLU A 101 -12.08 -15.65 -4.76
C GLU A 101 -11.31 -15.03 -3.60
N VAL A 102 -11.11 -13.72 -3.62
CA VAL A 102 -10.44 -13.01 -2.53
C VAL A 102 -11.33 -13.00 -1.28
N LEU A 103 -12.63 -12.74 -1.46
CA LEU A 103 -13.58 -12.78 -0.35
C LEU A 103 -13.63 -14.16 0.29
N GLU A 104 -13.69 -15.23 -0.49
CA GLU A 104 -13.67 -16.62 -0.02
C GLU A 104 -12.38 -16.93 0.77
N TYR A 105 -11.22 -16.46 0.28
CA TYR A 105 -9.95 -16.66 0.98
C TYR A 105 -9.97 -16.06 2.39
N TYR A 106 -10.58 -14.87 2.57
CA TYR A 106 -10.68 -14.22 3.87
C TYR A 106 -11.90 -14.65 4.68
N GLY A 107 -12.82 -15.40 4.10
CA GLY A 107 -14.11 -15.75 4.72
C GLY A 107 -15.06 -14.56 4.79
N ALA A 108 -14.90 -13.59 3.87
CA ALA A 108 -15.74 -12.43 3.74
C ALA A 108 -16.92 -12.66 2.78
N SER A 109 -17.89 -11.76 2.80
CA SER A 109 -19.09 -11.84 1.95
C SER A 109 -19.40 -10.48 1.32
N CYS A 110 -19.72 -10.47 0.03
CA CYS A 110 -20.37 -9.31 -0.59
C CYS A 110 -21.84 -9.27 -0.14
N ILE A 111 -22.27 -8.16 0.49
CA ILE A 111 -23.61 -8.03 1.07
C ILE A 111 -24.52 -7.11 0.26
N GLY A 112 -24.05 -6.56 -0.86
CA GLY A 112 -24.85 -5.73 -1.73
C GLY A 112 -24.06 -4.62 -2.38
N GLY A 113 -24.77 -3.69 -3.01
CA GLY A 113 -24.18 -2.55 -3.68
C GLY A 113 -25.15 -1.86 -4.63
N ASP A 114 -24.58 -1.02 -5.50
CA ASP A 114 -25.30 -0.24 -6.51
C ASP A 114 -24.65 -0.40 -7.89
N ILE A 115 -25.42 -0.14 -8.97
CA ILE A 115 -24.95 -0.25 -10.34
C ILE A 115 -25.41 0.98 -11.13
N GLY A 116 -24.43 1.73 -11.64
CA GLY A 116 -24.62 2.82 -12.59
C GLY A 116 -23.91 2.56 -13.91
N SER A 117 -23.88 3.55 -14.79
CA SER A 117 -23.16 3.52 -16.06
C SER A 117 -22.31 4.78 -16.24
N ALA A 118 -21.17 4.66 -16.92
CA ALA A 118 -20.27 5.76 -17.25
C ALA A 118 -19.58 5.50 -18.61
N SER A 119 -18.78 6.47 -19.07
CA SER A 119 -17.97 6.32 -20.30
C SER A 119 -16.79 5.38 -20.15
N GLU A 120 -16.35 5.14 -18.93
CA GLU A 120 -15.30 4.21 -18.51
C GLU A 120 -15.80 3.46 -17.29
N TRP A 121 -15.52 2.16 -17.20
CA TRP A 121 -15.93 1.42 -16.03
C TRP A 121 -15.12 1.81 -14.79
N SER A 122 -15.78 1.77 -13.65
CA SER A 122 -15.15 1.90 -12.34
C SER A 122 -15.82 1.02 -11.31
N TRP A 123 -15.06 0.62 -10.30
CA TRP A 123 -15.55 -0.14 -9.18
C TRP A 123 -15.10 0.53 -7.88
N THR A 124 -16.04 0.74 -6.99
CA THR A 124 -15.79 1.27 -5.64
C THR A 124 -16.20 0.21 -4.62
N ALA A 125 -15.32 -0.10 -3.69
CA ALA A 125 -15.55 -1.04 -2.62
C ALA A 125 -15.54 -0.34 -1.26
N THR A 126 -16.49 -0.70 -0.41
CA THR A 126 -16.43 -0.44 1.03
C THR A 126 -16.16 -1.77 1.72
N ILE A 127 -15.02 -1.91 2.37
CA ILE A 127 -14.64 -3.10 3.13
C ILE A 127 -14.88 -2.84 4.61
N ILE A 128 -15.49 -3.82 5.28
CA ILE A 128 -15.74 -3.78 6.71
C ILE A 128 -15.03 -4.97 7.37
N GLY A 129 -14.25 -4.68 8.40
CA GLY A 129 -13.58 -5.67 9.24
C GLY A 129 -13.79 -5.44 10.71
N TYR A 130 -13.23 -6.29 11.55
CA TYR A 130 -13.31 -6.17 13.00
C TYR A 130 -11.96 -6.52 13.64
N ALA A 131 -11.57 -5.73 14.63
CA ALA A 131 -10.42 -6.00 15.48
C ALA A 131 -10.71 -5.66 16.95
N GLU A 132 -10.17 -6.45 17.88
CA GLU A 132 -10.19 -6.11 19.30
C GLU A 132 -9.24 -4.95 19.62
N ARG A 133 -8.11 -4.91 18.92
CA ARG A 133 -7.05 -3.89 19.03
C ARG A 133 -6.56 -3.54 17.64
N PRO A 134 -7.08 -2.48 17.03
CA PRO A 134 -6.63 -2.06 15.72
C PRO A 134 -5.20 -1.53 15.78
N VAL A 135 -4.44 -1.84 14.75
CA VAL A 135 -3.11 -1.28 14.52
C VAL A 135 -3.26 -0.01 13.71
N MET A 136 -2.50 1.02 14.03
CA MET A 136 -2.53 2.30 13.33
C MET A 136 -1.15 2.61 12.75
N ARG A 137 -1.06 3.59 11.87
CA ARG A 137 0.21 4.16 11.40
C ARG A 137 0.96 4.87 12.54
N ARG A 138 0.22 5.43 13.50
CA ARG A 138 0.80 5.99 14.73
C ARG A 138 1.15 4.89 15.72
N ALA A 139 2.38 4.89 16.21
CA ALA A 139 2.85 3.90 17.17
C ALA A 139 2.05 3.91 18.48
N SER A 140 1.59 2.74 18.89
CA SER A 140 0.88 2.50 20.14
C SER A 140 1.80 2.59 21.37
N ALA A 141 3.12 2.35 21.20
CA ALA A 141 4.14 2.49 22.21
C ALA A 141 5.47 2.91 21.58
N ARG A 142 6.30 3.67 22.31
CA ARG A 142 7.62 4.16 21.88
C ARG A 142 8.73 3.19 22.34
N LEU A 143 8.67 1.96 21.83
CA LEU A 143 9.65 0.91 22.12
C LEU A 143 10.65 0.77 20.96
N PRO A 144 11.88 0.24 21.19
CA PRO A 144 12.71 -0.27 20.12
C PRO A 144 11.96 -1.39 19.37
N PHE A 145 12.09 -1.41 18.05
CA PHE A 145 11.31 -2.31 17.20
C PHE A 145 12.10 -2.88 16.04
N ASP A 146 11.64 -4.03 15.56
CA ASP A 146 12.00 -4.61 14.28
C ASP A 146 10.92 -4.27 13.26
N LEU A 147 11.32 -3.85 12.05
CA LEU A 147 10.41 -3.56 10.93
C LEU A 147 10.34 -4.76 9.99
N TYR A 148 9.13 -5.14 9.64
CA TYR A 148 8.83 -6.26 8.76
C TYR A 148 7.98 -5.82 7.56
N ALA A 149 8.10 -6.59 6.47
CA ALA A 149 7.22 -6.53 5.32
C ALA A 149 6.67 -7.92 4.99
N THR A 150 5.45 -8.01 4.49
CA THR A 150 4.83 -9.28 4.12
C THR A 150 5.39 -9.90 2.84
N GLY A 151 6.07 -9.10 1.99
CA GLY A 151 6.70 -9.57 0.78
C GLY A 151 7.73 -8.59 0.22
N PHE A 152 8.13 -8.86 -1.03
CA PHE A 152 9.13 -8.07 -1.77
C PHE A 152 8.47 -6.90 -2.50
N PHE A 153 9.28 -5.90 -2.84
CA PHE A 153 8.88 -4.67 -3.51
C PHE A 153 9.58 -4.46 -4.84
N GLY A 154 9.02 -3.59 -5.67
CA GLY A 154 9.59 -3.09 -6.91
C GLY A 154 9.18 -3.85 -8.16
N GLU A 155 8.53 -5.02 -8.04
CA GLU A 155 8.13 -5.82 -9.20
C GLU A 155 6.98 -5.17 -9.98
N ALA A 156 5.96 -4.65 -9.30
CA ALA A 156 4.84 -3.97 -9.94
C ALA A 156 5.30 -2.72 -10.71
N ASN A 157 6.10 -1.88 -10.07
CA ASN A 157 6.68 -0.70 -10.74
C ASN A 157 7.55 -1.08 -11.93
N ALA A 158 8.43 -2.09 -11.79
CA ALA A 158 9.26 -2.57 -12.90
C ALA A 158 8.42 -3.10 -14.06
N ALA A 159 7.33 -3.82 -13.77
CA ALA A 159 6.42 -4.34 -14.79
C ALA A 159 5.75 -3.21 -15.56
N VAL A 160 5.13 -2.25 -14.89
CA VAL A 160 4.44 -1.11 -15.52
C VAL A 160 5.42 -0.27 -16.37
N PHE A 161 6.60 0.06 -15.85
CA PHE A 161 7.58 0.81 -16.62
C PHE A 161 8.12 0.07 -17.85
N CYS A 162 8.13 -1.26 -17.81
CA CYS A 162 8.53 -2.09 -18.95
C CYS A 162 7.35 -2.49 -19.85
N GLY A 163 6.16 -1.91 -19.66
CA GLY A 163 4.95 -2.19 -20.45
C GLY A 163 4.46 -3.63 -20.28
N LYS A 164 4.66 -4.22 -19.11
CA LYS A 164 4.18 -5.56 -18.76
C LYS A 164 2.98 -5.47 -17.84
N PRO A 165 2.09 -6.46 -17.85
CA PRO A 165 1.02 -6.56 -16.88
C PRO A 165 1.56 -6.62 -15.44
N LEU A 166 0.74 -6.16 -14.49
CA LEU A 166 1.04 -6.29 -13.06
C LEU A 166 1.27 -7.77 -12.69
N PRO A 167 2.17 -8.04 -11.73
CA PRO A 167 2.29 -9.37 -11.13
C PRO A 167 0.98 -9.73 -10.40
N PRO A 168 0.64 -11.03 -10.31
CA PRO A 168 -0.57 -11.45 -9.60
C PRO A 168 -0.54 -11.04 -8.13
N ALA A 169 -1.66 -10.50 -7.63
CA ALA A 169 -1.84 -10.16 -6.23
C ALA A 169 -1.53 -11.33 -5.29
N GLN A 170 -0.70 -11.08 -4.29
CA GLN A 170 -0.33 -12.05 -3.27
C GLN A 170 -1.16 -11.79 -2.01
N LEU A 171 -2.11 -12.69 -1.73
CA LEU A 171 -3.00 -12.53 -0.58
C LEU A 171 -2.21 -12.69 0.73
N ARG A 172 -2.26 -11.69 1.61
CA ARG A 172 -1.52 -11.64 2.87
C ARG A 172 -2.45 -11.83 4.07
N ALA A 173 -1.89 -12.33 5.16
CA ALA A 173 -2.59 -12.32 6.44
C ALA A 173 -2.60 -10.90 7.02
N PRO A 174 -3.56 -10.56 7.91
CA PRO A 174 -3.53 -9.33 8.67
C PRO A 174 -2.22 -9.17 9.45
N VAL A 175 -1.78 -7.94 9.67
CA VAL A 175 -0.65 -7.68 10.56
C VAL A 175 -0.93 -8.26 11.96
N PRO A 176 0.12 -8.74 12.67
CA PRO A 176 -0.06 -9.38 13.95
C PRO A 176 -0.52 -8.38 15.04
N PRO A 177 -1.27 -8.82 16.05
CA PRO A 177 -1.81 -7.96 17.10
C PRO A 177 -0.73 -7.34 17.99
N GLU A 178 0.51 -7.86 17.95
CA GLU A 178 1.68 -7.31 18.63
C GLU A 178 2.28 -6.12 17.90
N ALA A 179 1.83 -5.80 16.70
CA ALA A 179 2.36 -4.68 15.94
C ALA A 179 2.15 -3.35 16.68
N LEU A 180 3.23 -2.58 16.77
CA LEU A 180 3.24 -1.25 17.38
C LEU A 180 2.61 -0.22 16.44
N PHE A 181 2.86 -0.37 15.15
CA PHE A 181 2.30 0.43 14.07
C PHE A 181 2.42 -0.33 12.74
N ALA A 182 1.57 0.01 11.80
CA ALA A 182 1.55 -0.60 10.49
C ALA A 182 0.95 0.33 9.43
N THR A 183 1.17 0.00 8.16
CA THR A 183 0.52 0.59 6.98
C THR A 183 0.56 -0.41 5.83
N ASP A 184 -0.30 -0.25 4.86
CA ASP A 184 -0.15 -0.88 3.55
C ASP A 184 0.87 -0.12 2.68
N SER A 185 1.11 -0.59 1.49
CA SER A 185 2.03 0.04 0.54
C SER A 185 1.35 0.43 -0.78
N SER A 186 0.11 0.87 -0.72
CA SER A 186 -0.67 1.30 -1.90
C SER A 186 0.04 2.37 -2.73
N GLY A 187 0.70 3.33 -2.11
CA GLY A 187 1.57 4.32 -2.75
C GLY A 187 3.00 3.87 -3.03
N GLY A 188 3.33 2.59 -2.79
CA GLY A 188 4.68 2.04 -2.88
C GLY A 188 5.46 2.09 -1.57
N PHE A 189 6.65 1.49 -1.57
CA PHE A 189 7.44 1.31 -0.35
C PHE A 189 7.88 2.64 0.30
N ILE A 190 8.38 3.57 -0.50
CA ILE A 190 8.85 4.87 0.03
C ILE A 190 7.69 5.69 0.59
N ASP A 191 6.52 5.62 -0.03
CA ASP A 191 5.32 6.29 0.49
C ASP A 191 4.87 5.68 1.83
N ALA A 192 4.93 4.37 1.97
CA ALA A 192 4.64 3.70 3.24
C ALA A 192 5.57 4.16 4.38
N LEU A 193 6.88 4.34 4.11
CA LEU A 193 7.82 4.91 5.08
C LEU A 193 7.49 6.39 5.40
N GLU A 194 7.06 7.16 4.40
CA GLU A 194 6.63 8.54 4.58
C GLU A 194 5.36 8.62 5.46
N ASN A 195 4.44 7.67 5.31
CA ASN A 195 3.25 7.56 6.15
C ASN A 195 3.63 7.36 7.63
N PHE A 196 4.63 6.54 7.93
CA PHE A 196 5.15 6.41 9.29
C PHE A 196 5.81 7.70 9.78
N ARG A 197 6.61 8.35 8.93
CA ARG A 197 7.29 9.59 9.26
C ARG A 197 6.31 10.72 9.60
N ARG A 198 5.21 10.79 8.88
CA ARG A 198 4.19 11.86 9.01
C ARG A 198 3.50 11.86 10.37
N VAL A 199 3.24 10.69 10.96
CA VAL A 199 2.42 10.56 12.18
C VAL A 199 3.20 10.20 13.43
N ASN A 200 4.50 9.93 13.31
CA ASN A 200 5.39 9.58 14.44
C ASN A 200 6.52 10.59 14.54
N SER A 201 6.67 11.26 15.67
CA SER A 201 7.79 12.16 15.94
C SER A 201 8.95 11.43 16.62
N GLY A 202 10.17 11.83 16.31
CA GLY A 202 11.40 11.23 16.89
C GLY A 202 11.62 9.79 16.42
N LEU A 203 11.12 9.43 15.25
CA LEU A 203 11.32 8.11 14.63
C LEU A 203 12.72 8.03 14.02
N GLU A 204 13.56 7.15 14.55
CA GLU A 204 14.81 6.71 13.92
C GLU A 204 14.61 5.31 13.36
N LEU A 205 14.82 5.12 12.06
CA LEU A 205 14.59 3.88 11.34
C LEU A 205 15.77 3.60 10.39
N GLU A 206 16.32 2.41 10.45
CA GLU A 206 17.32 1.88 9.52
C GLU A 206 16.66 0.78 8.68
N VAL A 207 16.74 0.88 7.35
CA VAL A 207 16.11 -0.07 6.42
C VAL A 207 17.15 -0.68 5.49
N ASP A 208 17.17 -1.99 5.40
CA ASP A 208 17.99 -2.74 4.43
C ASP A 208 17.22 -2.94 3.12
N VAL A 209 17.55 -2.11 2.13
CA VAL A 209 16.91 -2.16 0.80
C VAL A 209 17.22 -3.46 0.05
N ALA A 210 18.39 -4.07 0.30
CA ALA A 210 18.77 -5.30 -0.39
C ALA A 210 17.86 -6.48 -0.01
N SER A 211 17.38 -6.51 1.22
CA SER A 211 16.53 -7.60 1.73
C SER A 211 15.09 -7.54 1.23
N LEU A 212 14.62 -6.38 0.74
CA LEU A 212 13.23 -6.15 0.35
C LEU A 212 13.00 -6.06 -1.16
N LEU A 213 14.05 -5.85 -1.96
CA LEU A 213 13.90 -5.67 -3.40
C LEU A 213 13.60 -7.01 -4.10
N SER A 214 12.54 -7.06 -4.89
CA SER A 214 12.16 -8.29 -5.61
C SER A 214 13.26 -8.76 -6.58
N PRO A 215 13.68 -10.03 -6.50
CA PRO A 215 14.56 -10.62 -7.51
C PRO A 215 13.96 -10.57 -8.93
N ASN A 216 12.63 -10.54 -9.06
CA ASN A 216 11.96 -10.42 -10.36
C ASN A 216 12.04 -9.00 -10.91
N ALA A 217 11.97 -7.97 -10.06
CA ALA A 217 12.15 -6.58 -10.49
C ALA A 217 13.46 -6.42 -11.26
N THR A 218 14.57 -6.96 -10.74
CA THR A 218 15.88 -6.90 -11.40
C THR A 218 15.96 -7.67 -12.72
N ARG A 219 15.12 -8.71 -12.92
CA ARG A 219 15.04 -9.47 -14.17
C ARG A 219 14.19 -8.77 -15.22
N ILE A 220 13.21 -8.00 -14.81
CA ILE A 220 12.31 -7.25 -15.70
C ILE A 220 13.04 -6.04 -16.27
N LEU A 221 13.86 -5.37 -15.47
CA LEU A 221 14.59 -4.17 -15.85
C LEU A 221 15.72 -4.45 -16.85
N PRO A 222 16.13 -3.44 -17.64
CA PRO A 222 17.30 -3.55 -18.50
C PRO A 222 18.56 -3.91 -17.68
N PRO A 223 19.50 -4.68 -18.27
CA PRO A 223 20.75 -5.02 -17.60
C PRO A 223 21.51 -3.78 -17.10
N LYS A 224 21.98 -3.81 -15.84
CA LYS A 224 22.68 -2.71 -15.16
C LYS A 224 21.82 -1.49 -14.78
N ALA A 225 20.50 -1.55 -14.95
CA ALA A 225 19.63 -0.52 -14.37
C ALA A 225 19.71 -0.57 -12.82
N ASP A 226 19.81 0.59 -12.21
CA ASP A 226 19.59 0.67 -10.75
C ASP A 226 18.14 0.31 -10.47
N SER A 227 17.91 -0.75 -9.71
CA SER A 227 16.55 -1.21 -9.40
C SER A 227 15.91 -0.48 -8.22
N GLY A 228 16.66 0.30 -7.49
CA GLY A 228 16.16 0.98 -6.28
C GLY A 228 15.06 2.01 -6.56
N TRP A 229 15.05 2.66 -7.72
CA TRP A 229 13.99 3.59 -8.08
C TRP A 229 12.61 2.95 -8.18
N THR A 230 12.53 1.62 -8.37
CA THR A 230 11.24 0.91 -8.39
C THR A 230 10.54 0.90 -7.03
N LEU A 231 11.24 1.27 -5.96
CA LEU A 231 10.68 1.44 -4.63
C LEU A 231 9.98 2.80 -4.44
N VAL A 232 10.20 3.73 -5.38
CA VAL A 232 9.63 5.09 -5.40
C VAL A 232 8.43 5.10 -6.33
N GLY A 233 7.60 4.17 -6.30
CA GLY A 233 6.53 4.13 -7.28
C GLY A 233 5.17 4.35 -6.68
N GLY A 234 4.26 4.85 -7.51
CA GLY A 234 2.86 4.93 -7.21
C GLY A 234 2.08 3.64 -7.57
N VAL A 235 2.77 2.61 -8.09
CA VAL A 235 2.17 1.28 -8.27
C VAL A 235 2.66 0.43 -7.11
N GLY A 236 1.79 0.20 -6.13
CA GLY A 236 2.11 -0.60 -4.96
C GLY A 236 1.95 -2.10 -5.22
N GLU A 237 2.72 -2.89 -4.51
CA GLU A 237 2.50 -4.33 -4.40
C GLU A 237 1.42 -4.65 -3.36
N TYR A 238 0.93 -3.65 -2.64
CA TYR A 238 0.00 -3.79 -1.51
C TYR A 238 0.50 -4.76 -0.43
N GLU A 239 1.82 -4.79 -0.27
CA GLU A 239 2.44 -5.47 0.87
C GLU A 239 2.21 -4.66 2.15
N LEU A 240 2.15 -5.35 3.27
CA LEU A 240 1.95 -4.71 4.57
C LEU A 240 3.30 -4.49 5.23
N LEU A 241 3.53 -3.26 5.72
CA LEU A 241 4.67 -2.91 6.56
C LEU A 241 4.21 -2.77 8.00
N PHE A 242 4.94 -3.37 8.92
CA PHE A 242 4.59 -3.28 10.33
C PHE A 242 5.82 -3.40 11.23
N ALA A 243 5.77 -2.74 12.37
CA ALA A 243 6.80 -2.79 13.40
C ALA A 243 6.31 -3.59 14.60
N VAL A 244 7.16 -4.45 15.13
CA VAL A 244 6.91 -5.17 16.39
C VAL A 244 8.01 -4.89 17.41
N PRO A 245 7.77 -5.06 18.72
CA PRO A 245 8.83 -4.91 19.73
C PRO A 245 10.05 -5.73 19.35
N CYS A 246 11.24 -5.15 19.51
CA CYS A 246 12.52 -5.80 19.19
C CYS A 246 12.62 -7.20 19.83
N GLY A 247 13.04 -8.19 19.03
CA GLY A 247 13.13 -9.59 19.46
C GLY A 247 11.83 -10.40 19.31
N THR A 248 10.74 -9.81 18.83
CA THR A 248 9.52 -10.55 18.47
C THR A 248 9.74 -11.27 17.14
N THR A 249 9.55 -12.59 17.11
CA THR A 249 9.65 -13.39 15.88
C THR A 249 8.29 -13.46 15.18
N VAL A 250 8.25 -13.06 13.92
CA VAL A 250 7.07 -13.18 13.06
C VAL A 250 7.40 -14.12 11.90
N ALA A 251 6.57 -15.13 11.68
CA ALA A 251 6.78 -16.13 10.63
C ALA A 251 6.29 -15.63 9.26
N ASN A 252 6.92 -16.14 8.20
CA ASN A 252 6.52 -15.90 6.79
C ASN A 252 6.50 -14.43 6.36
N VAL A 253 7.38 -13.61 6.94
CA VAL A 253 7.56 -12.20 6.61
C VAL A 253 9.07 -11.87 6.52
N LEU A 254 9.40 -10.75 5.92
CA LEU A 254 10.78 -10.28 5.75
C LEU A 254 11.07 -9.26 6.84
N LYS A 255 12.11 -9.49 7.67
CA LYS A 255 12.68 -8.42 8.47
C LYS A 255 13.46 -7.50 7.54
N ILE A 256 13.04 -6.24 7.44
CA ILE A 256 13.59 -5.26 6.49
C ILE A 256 14.31 -4.10 7.19
N GLY A 257 14.24 -4.04 8.52
CA GLY A 257 14.88 -2.96 9.25
C GLY A 257 14.65 -3.04 10.75
N GLU A 258 15.16 -2.03 11.42
CA GLU A 258 14.99 -1.84 12.87
C GLU A 258 14.97 -0.36 13.22
N GLY A 259 14.38 -0.01 14.35
CA GLY A 259 14.30 1.39 14.74
C GLY A 259 13.97 1.60 16.21
N ARG A 260 13.89 2.86 16.54
CA ARG A 260 13.53 3.33 17.89
C ARG A 260 12.92 4.71 17.83
N PHE A 261 12.40 5.13 18.97
CA PHE A 261 11.95 6.50 19.16
C PHE A 261 12.93 7.25 20.08
N VAL A 262 13.30 8.46 19.67
CA VAL A 262 14.14 9.37 20.44
C VAL A 262 13.32 10.58 20.91
N ASP A 263 13.81 11.26 21.93
CA ASP A 263 13.18 12.50 22.42
C ASP A 263 13.56 13.68 21.53
N SER A 264 12.98 13.68 20.33
CA SER A 264 13.15 14.70 19.29
C SER A 264 11.86 14.85 18.49
N ASN A 265 11.67 16.01 17.86
CA ASN A 265 10.62 16.20 16.88
C ASN A 265 11.05 15.83 15.45
N GLU A 266 12.34 15.59 15.25
CA GLU A 266 12.89 15.22 13.94
C GLU A 266 12.87 13.71 13.75
N ASN A 267 12.51 13.29 12.55
CA ASN A 267 12.52 11.90 12.13
C ASN A 267 13.72 11.64 11.23
N THR A 268 14.35 10.49 11.38
CA THR A 268 15.45 10.06 10.52
C THR A 268 15.18 8.65 10.02
N ILE A 269 14.96 8.52 8.70
CA ILE A 269 14.84 7.21 8.05
C ILE A 269 16.05 7.04 7.12
N ARG A 270 16.89 6.06 7.41
CA ARG A 270 18.08 5.71 6.62
C ARG A 270 17.84 4.44 5.83
N LEU A 271 18.27 4.46 4.59
CA LEU A 271 18.19 3.35 3.65
C LEU A 271 19.60 2.80 3.39
N HIS A 272 19.82 1.53 3.67
CA HIS A 272 21.07 0.83 3.33
C HIS A 272 20.89 0.16 1.97
N LEU A 273 21.65 0.61 0.97
CA LEU A 273 21.51 0.18 -0.42
C LEU A 273 22.37 -1.04 -0.71
N PRO A 274 22.01 -1.87 -1.74
CA PRO A 274 22.75 -3.10 -2.09
C PRO A 274 24.21 -2.87 -2.46
N ASP A 275 24.56 -1.69 -2.93
CA ASP A 275 25.93 -1.31 -3.32
C ASP A 275 26.76 -0.69 -2.17
N GLY A 276 26.22 -0.72 -0.95
CA GLY A 276 26.86 -0.17 0.24
C GLY A 276 26.70 1.33 0.45
N ARG A 277 26.01 2.02 -0.46
CA ARG A 277 25.62 3.42 -0.22
C ARG A 277 24.50 3.52 0.81
N HIS A 278 24.31 4.71 1.36
CA HIS A 278 23.20 5.03 2.25
C HIS A 278 22.35 6.14 1.64
N GLY A 279 21.06 6.11 1.90
CA GLY A 279 20.12 7.17 1.56
C GLY A 279 19.43 7.69 2.82
N ILE A 280 18.92 8.92 2.77
CA ILE A 280 18.08 9.49 3.83
C ILE A 280 16.77 9.97 3.22
N LEU A 281 15.67 9.49 3.76
CA LEU A 281 14.34 9.97 3.38
C LEU A 281 14.09 11.35 4.02
N ARG A 282 14.12 12.39 3.19
CA ARG A 282 13.95 13.80 3.63
C ARG A 282 12.64 14.40 3.18
N ASN A 283 12.20 14.07 1.99
CA ASN A 283 11.02 14.63 1.34
C ASN A 283 10.07 13.51 0.92
N PRO A 284 8.75 13.78 0.81
CA PRO A 284 7.82 12.81 0.26
C PRO A 284 8.16 12.47 -1.20
N PRO A 285 7.78 11.27 -1.68
CA PRO A 285 7.96 10.88 -3.07
C PRO A 285 7.10 11.74 -4.02
N PRO A 286 7.41 11.73 -5.34
CA PRO A 286 6.58 12.40 -6.33
C PRO A 286 5.18 11.79 -6.39
N ASP A 287 4.16 12.64 -6.51
CA ASP A 287 2.79 12.23 -6.75
C ASP A 287 2.60 11.85 -8.22
N TYR A 288 2.40 10.56 -8.51
CA TYR A 288 2.28 10.04 -9.85
C TYR A 288 0.95 10.40 -10.55
N ARG A 289 -0.11 10.65 -9.77
CA ARG A 289 -1.44 10.99 -10.31
C ARG A 289 -1.48 12.37 -10.98
N SER A 290 -0.52 13.23 -10.67
CA SER A 290 -0.46 14.60 -11.20
C SER A 290 0.40 14.76 -12.45
N ILE A 291 1.07 13.71 -12.94
CA ILE A 291 2.06 13.77 -14.03
C ILE A 291 1.88 12.63 -15.05
N SER A 292 2.38 12.80 -16.27
CA SER A 292 2.37 11.72 -17.27
C SER A 292 3.29 10.55 -16.85
N GLN A 293 3.04 9.34 -17.35
CA GLN A 293 3.87 8.17 -17.08
C GLN A 293 5.36 8.40 -17.39
N LYS A 294 5.68 9.14 -18.45
CA LYS A 294 7.06 9.47 -18.80
C LYS A 294 7.71 10.42 -17.80
N GLU A 295 6.96 11.44 -17.36
CA GLU A 295 7.41 12.38 -16.36
C GLU A 295 7.55 11.70 -15.00
N TRP A 296 6.64 10.79 -14.68
CA TRP A 296 6.70 9.98 -13.47
C TRP A 296 7.98 9.15 -13.42
N LEU A 297 8.33 8.40 -14.47
CA LEU A 297 9.59 7.63 -14.54
C LEU A 297 10.81 8.53 -14.28
N HIS A 298 10.85 9.70 -14.92
CA HIS A 298 11.94 10.67 -14.72
C HIS A 298 11.97 11.19 -13.29
N SER A 299 10.82 11.51 -12.72
CA SER A 299 10.68 12.03 -11.36
C SER A 299 11.07 11.00 -10.30
N THR A 300 10.68 9.74 -10.45
CA THR A 300 11.05 8.66 -9.53
C THR A 300 12.54 8.38 -9.56
N ALA A 301 13.15 8.31 -10.75
CA ALA A 301 14.60 8.13 -10.88
C ALA A 301 15.40 9.31 -10.30
N THR A 302 14.94 10.54 -10.55
CA THR A 302 15.55 11.76 -9.99
C THR A 302 15.43 11.79 -8.46
N TYR A 303 14.25 11.48 -7.95
CA TYR A 303 14.02 11.40 -6.51
C TYR A 303 14.91 10.35 -5.85
N TRP A 304 14.95 9.12 -6.40
CA TRP A 304 15.83 8.06 -5.91
C TRP A 304 17.30 8.50 -5.89
N SER A 305 17.77 9.11 -6.97
CA SER A 305 19.13 9.65 -7.03
C SER A 305 19.39 10.70 -5.95
N SER A 306 18.40 11.55 -5.64
CA SER A 306 18.51 12.57 -4.60
C SER A 306 18.62 12.01 -3.18
N LEU A 307 18.02 10.83 -2.93
CA LEU A 307 18.15 10.13 -1.65
C LEU A 307 19.58 9.60 -1.42
N THR A 308 20.29 9.27 -2.50
CA THR A 308 21.54 8.51 -2.48
C THR A 308 22.81 9.34 -2.71
N THR A 309 22.68 10.64 -3.05
CA THR A 309 23.82 11.49 -3.46
C THR A 309 24.40 12.37 -2.36
N ASN A 310 23.95 12.30 -1.11
CA ASN A 310 24.37 13.21 -0.05
C ASN A 310 25.06 12.48 1.11
N PHE A 311 26.30 12.04 0.86
CA PHE A 311 27.30 11.77 1.91
C PHE A 311 28.69 12.24 1.46
#